data_2a54efd545065da17c64a632d37b3a34
#
_entry.id   2a54efd545065da17c64a632d37b3a34
#
_cell.length_a   1.000
_cell.length_b   1.000
_cell.length_c   1.000
_cell.angle_alpha   90.00
_cell.angle_beta   90.00
_cell.angle_gamma   90.00
#
_symmetry.space_group_name_H-M   'P 1'
#
loop_
_entity.id
_entity.type
_entity.pdbx_description
1 polymer ?
#
loop_
_entity_poly.entity_id
_entity_poly.type
_entity_poly.pdbx_seq_one_letter_code
_entity_poly.pdbx_strand_id
1 'polypeptide(L)'
;MDNIALPNLKRLAYPFIRKKEMADRAKDYIKSLRIKTHTHLTEAKNLSGGNQQKVVIAKWLYSNADVYIFDEPTRGIDVGARDEIYNIMYDLVNQGASIIMISSDLVEVLKMCDRVAVMREGVLEAILDNSPDLTQETILKYAMQGGI
;
A
#
# COMPACT_ATOMS: atom_id res chain seq x y z
N MET A 1 17.98 -2.31 3.80
CA MET A 1 18.39 -2.33 2.38
C MET A 1 17.83 -3.56 1.67
N ASP A 2 18.16 -4.74 2.11
CA ASP A 2 17.83 -5.99 1.41
C ASP A 2 16.32 -6.17 1.19
N ASN A 3 15.49 -5.85 2.18
CA ASN A 3 14.04 -5.95 2.08
C ASN A 3 13.45 -5.14 0.90
N ILE A 4 13.97 -3.95 0.60
CA ILE A 4 13.48 -3.11 -0.50
C ILE A 4 13.88 -3.70 -1.85
N ALA A 5 15.06 -4.32 -1.94
CA ALA A 5 15.59 -4.84 -3.19
C ALA A 5 15.06 -6.23 -3.60
N LEU A 6 14.42 -6.96 -2.67
CA LEU A 6 13.98 -8.35 -2.88
C LEU A 6 13.22 -8.62 -4.18
N PRO A 7 12.20 -7.83 -4.61
CA PRO A 7 11.46 -8.12 -5.83
C PRO A 7 12.29 -8.03 -7.10
N ASN A 8 13.39 -7.26 -7.06
CA ASN A 8 14.25 -7.02 -8.21
C ASN A 8 15.60 -7.75 -8.14
N LEU A 9 15.76 -8.71 -7.22
CA LEU A 9 17.02 -9.43 -7.07
C LEU A 9 17.51 -10.09 -8.37
N LYS A 10 16.62 -10.67 -9.17
CA LYS A 10 16.97 -11.27 -10.47
C LYS A 10 17.63 -10.26 -11.40
N ARG A 11 17.13 -9.01 -11.45
CA ARG A 11 17.68 -7.92 -12.25
C ARG A 11 19.00 -7.38 -11.70
N LEU A 12 19.12 -7.37 -10.37
CA LEU A 12 20.28 -6.82 -9.65
C LEU A 12 21.41 -7.84 -9.47
N ALA A 13 21.15 -9.14 -9.69
CA ALA A 13 22.05 -10.23 -9.33
C ALA A 13 22.78 -10.88 -10.52
N TYR A 14 22.75 -10.30 -11.72
CA TYR A 14 23.46 -10.90 -12.85
C TYR A 14 24.63 -10.03 -13.33
N PRO A 15 25.86 -10.59 -13.41
CA PRO A 15 26.34 -11.87 -12.86
C PRO A 15 26.63 -11.82 -11.34
N PHE A 16 26.67 -10.62 -10.73
CA PHE A 16 26.91 -10.39 -9.30
C PHE A 16 25.92 -9.40 -8.73
N ILE A 17 25.61 -9.53 -7.43
CA ILE A 17 24.71 -8.61 -6.72
C ILE A 17 25.32 -7.19 -6.70
N ARG A 18 24.62 -6.22 -7.27
CA ARG A 18 25.02 -4.81 -7.34
C ARG A 18 24.70 -4.09 -6.03
N LYS A 19 25.44 -4.39 -4.96
CA LYS A 19 25.18 -3.84 -3.61
C LYS A 19 25.12 -2.32 -3.57
N LYS A 20 25.93 -1.63 -4.37
CA LYS A 20 25.94 -0.15 -4.45
C LYS A 20 24.60 0.36 -4.99
N GLU A 21 24.14 -0.17 -6.12
CA GLU A 21 22.84 0.20 -6.72
C GLU A 21 21.67 -0.09 -5.77
N MET A 22 21.69 -1.24 -5.06
CA MET A 22 20.71 -1.55 -4.03
C MET A 22 20.69 -0.53 -2.90
N ALA A 23 21.89 -0.12 -2.43
CA ALA A 23 22.02 0.87 -1.36
C ALA A 23 21.52 2.23 -1.79
N ASP A 24 21.84 2.68 -3.00
CA ASP A 24 21.43 3.98 -3.52
C ASP A 24 19.91 4.01 -3.72
N ARG A 25 19.30 2.99 -4.32
CA ARG A 25 17.85 2.86 -4.44
C ARG A 25 17.14 2.83 -3.08
N ALA A 26 17.70 2.09 -2.12
CA ALA A 26 17.12 2.06 -0.77
C ALA A 26 17.15 3.44 -0.11
N LYS A 27 18.20 4.22 -0.28
CA LYS A 27 18.29 5.61 0.20
C LYS A 27 17.26 6.51 -0.48
N ASP A 28 17.06 6.36 -1.80
CA ASP A 28 16.06 7.12 -2.54
C ASP A 28 14.65 6.87 -1.98
N TYR A 29 14.26 5.60 -1.76
CA TYR A 29 12.97 5.26 -1.16
C TYR A 29 12.85 5.70 0.30
N ILE A 30 13.91 5.60 1.10
CA ILE A 30 13.92 6.12 2.47
C ILE A 30 13.60 7.62 2.46
N LYS A 31 14.19 8.37 1.53
CA LYS A 31 13.96 9.82 1.39
C LYS A 31 12.57 10.13 0.84
N SER A 32 12.15 9.52 -0.27
CA SER A 32 10.88 9.81 -0.94
C SER A 32 9.67 9.44 -0.07
N LEU A 33 9.72 8.30 0.62
CA LEU A 33 8.65 7.84 1.51
C LEU A 33 8.79 8.36 2.94
N ARG A 34 9.77 9.23 3.21
CA ARG A 34 10.04 9.80 4.54
C ARG A 34 10.12 8.73 5.63
N ILE A 35 10.85 7.62 5.35
CA ILE A 35 11.06 6.56 6.33
C ILE A 35 12.01 7.07 7.42
N LYS A 36 11.54 7.14 8.66
CA LYS A 36 12.35 7.57 9.79
C LYS A 36 13.30 6.45 10.22
N THR A 37 14.56 6.57 9.80
CA THR A 37 15.64 5.62 10.12
C THR A 37 16.98 6.34 10.18
N HIS A 38 17.90 5.83 10.97
CA HIS A 38 19.26 6.37 11.06
C HIS A 38 20.12 6.02 9.85
N THR A 39 19.90 4.85 9.26
CA THR A 39 20.67 4.36 8.12
C THR A 39 19.85 3.36 7.29
N HIS A 40 20.19 3.24 6.02
CA HIS A 40 19.61 2.23 5.12
C HIS A 40 19.95 0.78 5.53
N LEU A 41 20.87 0.57 6.47
CA LEU A 41 21.24 -0.73 7.04
C LEU A 41 20.42 -1.10 8.28
N THR A 42 19.64 -0.16 8.84
CA THR A 42 18.78 -0.44 10.00
C THR A 42 17.85 -1.61 9.70
N GLU A 43 17.75 -2.56 10.61
CA GLU A 43 16.83 -3.69 10.48
C GLU A 43 15.39 -3.20 10.59
N ALA A 44 14.51 -3.67 9.72
CA ALA A 44 13.11 -3.22 9.66
C ALA A 44 12.37 -3.46 10.99
N LYS A 45 12.68 -4.54 11.71
CA LYS A 45 12.07 -4.84 13.02
C LYS A 45 12.29 -3.76 14.09
N ASN A 46 13.32 -2.92 13.92
CA ASN A 46 13.68 -1.85 14.86
C ASN A 46 13.00 -0.53 14.50
N LEU A 47 12.16 -0.50 13.47
CA LEU A 47 11.37 0.67 13.04
C LEU A 47 9.98 0.64 13.69
N SER A 48 9.35 1.82 13.82
CA SER A 48 7.92 1.89 14.19
C SER A 48 7.04 1.21 13.15
N GLY A 49 5.82 0.79 13.54
CA GLY A 49 4.89 0.10 12.63
C GLY A 49 4.65 0.84 11.31
N GLY A 50 4.39 2.15 11.35
CA GLY A 50 4.22 2.97 10.16
C GLY A 50 5.47 3.02 9.27
N ASN A 51 6.68 3.03 9.85
CA ASN A 51 7.91 2.98 9.07
C ASN A 51 8.18 1.57 8.51
N GLN A 52 7.80 0.50 9.22
CA GLN A 52 7.84 -0.87 8.68
C GLN A 52 6.92 -1.01 7.47
N GLN A 53 5.69 -0.46 7.56
CA GLN A 53 4.73 -0.46 6.45
C GLN A 53 5.29 0.28 5.23
N LYS A 54 5.92 1.43 5.42
CA LYS A 54 6.59 2.16 4.32
C LYS A 54 7.74 1.37 3.70
N VAL A 55 8.48 0.56 4.47
CA VAL A 55 9.49 -0.35 3.92
C VAL A 55 8.84 -1.44 3.04
N VAL A 56 7.69 -1.97 3.45
CA VAL A 56 6.92 -2.93 2.63
C VAL A 56 6.44 -2.26 1.34
N ILE A 57 5.92 -1.05 1.42
CA ILE A 57 5.51 -0.28 0.23
C ILE A 57 6.73 -0.04 -0.68
N ALA A 58 7.84 0.48 -0.15
CA ALA A 58 9.07 0.70 -0.91
C ALA A 58 9.54 -0.54 -1.68
N LYS A 59 9.43 -1.72 -1.04
CA LYS A 59 9.75 -3.01 -1.63
C LYS A 59 8.98 -3.26 -2.93
N TRP A 60 7.66 -2.99 -2.93
CA TRP A 60 6.81 -3.22 -4.09
C TRP A 60 6.88 -2.09 -5.11
N LEU A 61 7.06 -0.83 -4.68
CA LEU A 61 7.31 0.29 -5.59
C LEU A 61 8.56 0.09 -6.44
N TYR A 62 9.57 -0.58 -5.88
CA TYR A 62 10.78 -0.89 -6.64
C TYR A 62 10.53 -1.86 -7.80
N SER A 63 9.43 -2.60 -7.81
CA SER A 63 9.04 -3.45 -8.94
C SER A 63 8.53 -2.67 -10.15
N ASN A 64 8.12 -1.40 -9.95
CA ASN A 64 7.56 -0.51 -10.96
C ASN A 64 6.38 -1.16 -11.70
N ALA A 65 5.39 -1.62 -10.93
CA ALA A 65 4.18 -2.24 -11.44
C ALA A 65 3.16 -1.20 -11.89
N ASP A 66 2.29 -1.56 -12.84
CA ASP A 66 1.18 -0.72 -13.28
C ASP A 66 -0.04 -0.84 -12.34
N VAL A 67 -0.14 -1.96 -11.61
CA VAL A 67 -1.22 -2.24 -10.66
C VAL A 67 -0.65 -2.66 -9.32
N TYR A 68 -1.10 -2.02 -8.25
CA TYR A 68 -0.73 -2.35 -6.87
C TYR A 68 -1.94 -2.84 -6.10
N ILE A 69 -1.75 -3.92 -5.32
CA ILE A 69 -2.77 -4.42 -4.40
C ILE A 69 -2.27 -4.15 -2.97
N PHE A 70 -3.04 -3.36 -2.22
CA PHE A 70 -2.79 -3.06 -0.83
C PHE A 70 -3.82 -3.81 0.04
N ASP A 71 -3.34 -4.72 0.87
CA ASP A 71 -4.16 -5.48 1.80
C ASP A 71 -3.96 -4.93 3.21
N GLU A 72 -5.01 -4.36 3.79
CA GLU A 72 -5.03 -3.70 5.10
C GLU A 72 -3.85 -2.73 5.31
N PRO A 73 -3.65 -1.74 4.41
CA PRO A 73 -2.41 -0.95 4.37
C PRO A 73 -2.17 -0.11 5.63
N THR A 74 -3.21 0.20 6.39
CA THR A 74 -3.14 1.08 7.56
C THR A 74 -3.44 0.37 8.87
N ARG A 75 -3.60 -0.96 8.84
CA ARG A 75 -3.92 -1.74 10.03
C ARG A 75 -2.80 -1.68 11.06
N GLY A 76 -3.16 -1.32 12.29
CA GLY A 76 -2.21 -1.31 13.42
C GLY A 76 -1.19 -0.17 13.42
N ILE A 77 -1.41 0.87 12.60
CA ILE A 77 -0.58 2.07 12.59
C ILE A 77 -1.32 3.27 13.16
N ASP A 78 -0.57 4.26 13.65
CA ASP A 78 -1.11 5.49 14.19
C ASP A 78 -1.73 6.39 13.11
N VAL A 79 -2.61 7.31 13.53
CA VAL A 79 -3.38 8.19 12.62
C VAL A 79 -2.47 9.02 11.72
N GLY A 80 -1.36 9.55 12.26
CA GLY A 80 -0.42 10.36 11.46
C GLY A 80 0.28 9.55 10.38
N ALA A 81 0.62 8.29 10.67
CA ALA A 81 1.23 7.41 9.69
C ALA A 81 0.23 6.93 8.61
N ARG A 82 -1.07 6.84 8.93
CA ARG A 82 -2.11 6.54 7.93
C ARG A 82 -2.14 7.57 6.81
N ASP A 83 -2.17 8.86 7.15
CA ASP A 83 -2.20 9.93 6.16
C ASP A 83 -0.94 9.94 5.26
N GLU A 84 0.22 9.57 5.81
CA GLU A 84 1.42 9.41 5.01
C GLU A 84 1.30 8.27 3.98
N ILE A 85 0.64 7.16 4.33
CA ILE A 85 0.38 6.04 3.40
C ILE A 85 -0.63 6.44 2.34
N TYR A 86 -1.72 7.13 2.71
CA TYR A 86 -2.69 7.64 1.75
C TYR A 86 -2.04 8.57 0.71
N ASN A 87 -1.16 9.47 1.15
CA ASN A 87 -0.42 10.34 0.23
C ASN A 87 0.45 9.54 -0.75
N ILE A 88 1.10 8.47 -0.29
CA ILE A 88 1.87 7.58 -1.18
C ILE A 88 0.94 6.94 -2.24
N MET A 89 -0.25 6.48 -1.84
CA MET A 89 -1.21 5.89 -2.76
C MET A 89 -1.73 6.92 -3.77
N TYR A 90 -2.05 8.14 -3.35
CA TYR A 90 -2.42 9.24 -4.25
C TYR A 90 -1.30 9.58 -5.23
N ASP A 91 -0.06 9.64 -4.77
CA ASP A 91 1.10 9.92 -5.64
C ASP A 91 1.27 8.84 -6.71
N LEU A 92 1.01 7.57 -6.38
CA LEU A 92 1.06 6.46 -7.34
C LEU A 92 -0.03 6.59 -8.42
N VAL A 93 -1.26 6.89 -8.02
CA VAL A 93 -2.38 7.09 -8.96
C VAL A 93 -2.08 8.29 -9.87
N ASN A 94 -1.57 9.38 -9.33
CA ASN A 94 -1.17 10.56 -10.11
C ASN A 94 -0.03 10.28 -11.10
N GLN A 95 0.78 9.24 -10.84
CA GLN A 95 1.82 8.74 -11.76
C GLN A 95 1.28 7.73 -12.79
N GLY A 96 -0.01 7.43 -12.77
CA GLY A 96 -0.69 6.55 -13.73
C GLY A 96 -0.83 5.10 -13.29
N ALA A 97 -0.47 4.76 -12.04
CA ALA A 97 -0.72 3.43 -11.51
C ALA A 97 -2.19 3.23 -11.12
N SER A 98 -2.66 1.99 -11.15
CA SER A 98 -3.96 1.60 -10.59
C SER A 98 -3.79 0.93 -9.24
N ILE A 99 -4.73 1.18 -8.31
CA ILE A 99 -4.69 0.61 -6.97
C ILE A 99 -5.95 -0.18 -6.68
N ILE A 100 -5.77 -1.39 -6.14
CA ILE A 100 -6.81 -2.16 -5.48
C ILE A 100 -6.48 -2.12 -3.98
N MET A 101 -7.35 -1.50 -3.19
CA MET A 101 -7.23 -1.47 -1.73
C MET A 101 -8.23 -2.42 -1.09
N ILE A 102 -7.76 -3.30 -0.24
CA ILE A 102 -8.57 -4.18 0.59
C ILE A 102 -8.50 -3.62 2.00
N SER A 103 -9.65 -3.30 2.60
CA SER A 103 -9.71 -2.77 3.95
C SER A 103 -11.00 -3.18 4.65
N SER A 104 -10.90 -3.44 5.94
CA SER A 104 -12.03 -3.63 6.85
C SER A 104 -12.53 -2.31 7.46
N ASP A 105 -11.78 -1.21 7.29
CA ASP A 105 -12.15 0.12 7.76
C ASP A 105 -12.97 0.86 6.68
N LEU A 106 -14.29 0.89 6.83
CA LEU A 106 -15.20 1.52 5.87
C LEU A 106 -14.97 3.04 5.74
N VAL A 107 -14.46 3.70 6.79
CA VAL A 107 -14.10 5.12 6.72
C VAL A 107 -12.93 5.32 5.76
N GLU A 108 -11.94 4.44 5.84
CA GLU A 108 -10.80 4.42 4.92
C GLU A 108 -11.26 4.18 3.48
N VAL A 109 -12.11 3.18 3.26
CA VAL A 109 -12.65 2.84 1.93
C VAL A 109 -13.37 4.04 1.32
N LEU A 110 -14.30 4.66 2.05
CA LEU A 110 -15.04 5.82 1.55
C LEU A 110 -14.16 7.05 1.32
N LYS A 111 -13.07 7.19 2.08
CA LYS A 111 -12.11 8.31 1.91
C LYS A 111 -11.22 8.15 0.69
N MET A 112 -10.83 6.91 0.36
CA MET A 112 -9.70 6.65 -0.53
C MET A 112 -10.08 6.13 -1.91
N CYS A 113 -11.25 5.49 -2.07
CA CYS A 113 -11.58 4.76 -3.29
C CYS A 113 -12.57 5.51 -4.16
N ASP A 114 -12.43 5.40 -5.49
CA ASP A 114 -13.42 5.90 -6.46
C ASP A 114 -14.59 4.92 -6.60
N ARG A 115 -14.33 3.63 -6.41
CA ARG A 115 -15.30 2.53 -6.52
C ARG A 115 -15.10 1.53 -5.41
N VAL A 116 -16.17 0.95 -4.92
CA VAL A 116 -16.18 -0.04 -3.83
C VAL A 116 -16.72 -1.37 -4.33
N ALA A 117 -15.88 -2.39 -4.33
CA ALA A 117 -16.28 -3.77 -4.58
C ALA A 117 -16.60 -4.44 -3.23
N VAL A 118 -17.85 -4.85 -3.04
CA VAL A 118 -18.29 -5.50 -1.81
C VAL A 118 -18.26 -7.01 -1.98
N MET A 119 -17.49 -7.66 -1.12
CA MET A 119 -17.30 -9.12 -1.13
C MET A 119 -18.01 -9.76 0.08
N ARG A 120 -18.67 -10.89 -0.14
CA ARG A 120 -19.26 -11.72 0.91
C ARG A 120 -19.05 -13.19 0.60
N GLU A 121 -18.50 -13.95 1.53
CA GLU A 121 -18.28 -15.40 1.40
C GLU A 121 -17.59 -15.82 0.11
N GLY A 122 -16.65 -14.98 -0.38
CA GLY A 122 -15.91 -15.23 -1.61
C GLY A 122 -16.63 -14.82 -2.90
N VAL A 123 -17.84 -14.24 -2.81
CA VAL A 123 -18.63 -13.76 -3.94
C VAL A 123 -18.61 -12.24 -4.00
N LEU A 124 -18.52 -11.68 -5.20
CA LEU A 124 -18.67 -10.25 -5.45
C LEU A 124 -20.17 -9.89 -5.47
N GLU A 125 -20.65 -9.25 -4.43
CA GLU A 125 -22.08 -8.90 -4.27
C GLU A 125 -22.46 -7.62 -5.00
N ALA A 126 -21.57 -6.62 -5.01
CA ALA A 126 -21.81 -5.35 -5.68
C ALA A 126 -20.52 -4.63 -6.04
N ILE A 127 -20.60 -3.76 -7.06
CA ILE A 127 -19.61 -2.72 -7.34
C ILE A 127 -20.37 -1.39 -7.31
N LEU A 128 -19.97 -0.53 -6.37
CA LEU A 128 -20.63 0.74 -6.09
C LEU A 128 -19.70 1.89 -6.46
N ASP A 129 -20.21 2.91 -7.14
CA ASP A 129 -19.46 4.15 -7.33
C ASP A 129 -19.45 4.93 -6.00
N ASN A 130 -18.28 5.42 -5.59
CA ASN A 130 -18.17 6.18 -4.35
C ASN A 130 -18.63 7.62 -4.57
N SER A 131 -19.95 7.81 -4.47
CA SER A 131 -20.61 9.12 -4.54
C SER A 131 -20.84 9.69 -3.12
N PRO A 132 -21.15 10.98 -2.99
CA PRO A 132 -21.51 11.58 -1.69
C PRO A 132 -22.69 10.89 -0.98
N ASP A 133 -23.52 10.16 -1.72
CA ASP A 133 -24.67 9.43 -1.18
C ASP A 133 -24.32 8.01 -0.70
N LEU A 134 -23.13 7.50 -1.02
CA LEU A 134 -22.69 6.18 -0.57
C LEU A 134 -22.33 6.23 0.91
N THR A 135 -23.05 5.46 1.71
CA THR A 135 -22.85 5.39 3.16
C THR A 135 -22.25 4.06 3.59
N GLN A 136 -21.65 4.05 4.78
CA GLN A 136 -21.18 2.79 5.41
C GLN A 136 -22.30 1.78 5.55
N GLU A 137 -23.52 2.23 5.90
CA GLU A 137 -24.71 1.39 6.04
C GLU A 137 -25.06 0.70 4.73
N THR A 138 -24.96 1.39 3.61
CA THR A 138 -25.21 0.83 2.28
C THR A 138 -24.21 -0.28 1.98
N ILE A 139 -22.90 -0.05 2.23
CA ILE A 139 -21.87 -1.06 2.01
C ILE A 139 -22.10 -2.28 2.91
N LEU A 140 -22.40 -2.06 4.20
CA LEU A 140 -22.68 -3.13 5.16
C LEU A 140 -23.89 -3.96 4.78
N LYS A 141 -24.93 -3.34 4.20
CA LYS A 141 -26.13 -4.06 3.75
C LYS A 141 -25.76 -5.11 2.71
N TYR A 142 -24.96 -4.76 1.70
CA TYR A 142 -24.48 -5.73 0.70
C TYR A 142 -23.56 -6.81 1.32
N ALA A 143 -22.69 -6.39 2.26
CA ALA A 143 -21.76 -7.32 2.91
C ALA A 143 -22.46 -8.34 3.80
N MET A 144 -23.60 -7.99 4.42
CA MET A 144 -24.31 -8.85 5.39
C MET A 144 -25.50 -9.61 4.79
N GLN A 145 -26.25 -8.99 3.88
CA GLN A 145 -27.54 -9.53 3.40
C GLN A 145 -27.48 -10.08 1.97
N GLY A 146 -26.40 -9.79 1.22
CA GLY A 146 -26.39 -10.00 -0.22
C GLY A 146 -27.21 -8.93 -0.94
N GLY A 147 -26.98 -8.79 -2.25
CA GLY A 147 -27.82 -7.91 -3.08
C GLY A 147 -29.27 -8.38 -3.08
N ILE A 148 -30.21 -7.47 -2.96
CA ILE A 148 -31.65 -7.72 -3.10
C ILE A 148 -31.96 -7.89 -4.57
#